data_a9bd02b2eed2c2ba13bdc154ea5fbb4b
#
_entry.id   a9bd02b2eed2c2ba13bdc154ea5fbb4b
#
_cell.length_a   1.000
_cell.length_b   1.000
_cell.length_c   1.000
_cell.angle_alpha   90.00
_cell.angle_beta   90.00
_cell.angle_gamma   90.00
#
_symmetry.space_group_name_H-M   'P 1'
#
loop_
_entity.id
_entity.type
_entity.pdbx_description
1 polymer ?
#
loop_
_entity_poly.entity_id
_entity_poly.type
_entity_poly.pdbx_seq_one_letter_code
_entity_poly.pdbx_strand_id
1 'polypeptide(L)'
;MRVGLQIPRFTWPGGDAAIAPELARIVREAEDAGFDSVWVMDHFWQIRGVGRPEEPMLEGFTTLGWMAALTKRVELGLLVGGVHYRHAPLWVKAATTLDVLSGGRAWLGIGAAWNQIGRAHV
;
A
#
# COMPACT_ATOMS: atom_id res chain seq x y z
N MET A 1 -6.83 -9.42 20.11
CA MET A 1 -5.57 -9.11 19.40
C MET A 1 -5.97 -8.69 17.99
N ARG A 2 -5.40 -7.61 17.46
CA ARG A 2 -5.63 -7.17 16.07
C ARG A 2 -4.48 -7.65 15.19
N VAL A 3 -4.77 -8.15 14.00
CA VAL A 3 -3.77 -8.71 13.08
C VAL A 3 -3.86 -8.00 11.73
N GLY A 4 -2.72 -7.50 11.27
CA GLY A 4 -2.59 -6.85 9.96
C GLY A 4 -1.75 -7.67 8.99
N LEU A 5 -2.09 -7.62 7.71
CA LEU A 5 -1.30 -8.19 6.62
C LEU A 5 -0.54 -7.06 5.90
N GLN A 6 0.77 -7.16 5.81
CA GLN A 6 1.55 -6.31 4.92
C GLN A 6 1.83 -7.02 3.60
N ILE A 7 1.63 -6.33 2.48
CA ILE A 7 1.96 -6.81 1.14
C ILE A 7 3.18 -6.02 0.64
N PRO A 8 4.40 -6.56 0.81
CA PRO A 8 5.63 -5.82 0.51
C PRO A 8 6.13 -6.02 -0.93
N ARG A 9 5.48 -6.90 -1.71
CA ARG A 9 5.96 -7.32 -3.03
C ARG A 9 4.79 -7.60 -3.96
N PHE A 10 4.96 -7.24 -5.25
CA PHE A 10 3.94 -7.39 -6.28
C PHE A 10 4.42 -8.30 -7.43
N THR A 11 5.14 -9.37 -7.07
CA THR A 11 5.70 -10.32 -8.04
C THR A 11 5.11 -11.70 -7.84
N TRP A 12 4.41 -12.21 -8.84
CA TRP A 12 3.80 -13.54 -8.87
C TRP A 12 4.12 -14.28 -10.18
N PRO A 13 3.97 -15.60 -10.22
CA PRO A 13 3.97 -16.34 -11.49
C PRO A 13 2.93 -15.76 -12.45
N GLY A 14 3.31 -15.53 -13.72
CA GLY A 14 2.46 -14.87 -14.70
C GLY A 14 2.82 -13.39 -14.95
N GLY A 15 3.79 -12.84 -14.22
CA GLY A 15 4.32 -11.49 -14.45
C GLY A 15 3.30 -10.38 -14.17
N ASP A 16 3.42 -9.27 -14.88
CA ASP A 16 2.60 -8.06 -14.63
C ASP A 16 1.10 -8.29 -14.79
N ALA A 17 0.71 -9.19 -15.70
CA ALA A 17 -0.70 -9.56 -15.91
C ALA A 17 -1.32 -10.25 -14.68
N ALA A 18 -0.52 -10.86 -13.82
CA ALA A 18 -0.99 -11.52 -12.61
C ALA A 18 -1.15 -10.55 -11.43
N ILE A 19 -0.58 -9.34 -11.48
CA ILE A 19 -0.57 -8.42 -10.33
C ILE A 19 -2.00 -8.12 -9.86
N ALA A 20 -2.84 -7.61 -10.72
CA ALA A 20 -4.19 -7.21 -10.33
C ALA A 20 -5.05 -8.41 -9.83
N PRO A 21 -5.15 -9.54 -10.54
CA PRO A 21 -5.95 -10.66 -10.06
C PRO A 21 -5.41 -11.28 -8.76
N GLU A 22 -4.10 -11.43 -8.61
CA GLU A 22 -3.52 -11.98 -7.38
C GLU A 22 -3.68 -11.04 -6.19
N LEU A 23 -3.43 -9.75 -6.39
CA LEU A 23 -3.63 -8.75 -5.35
C LEU A 23 -5.10 -8.70 -4.90
N ALA A 24 -6.05 -8.76 -5.84
CA ALA A 24 -7.48 -8.82 -5.54
C ALA A 24 -7.85 -10.06 -4.73
N ARG A 25 -7.28 -11.22 -5.11
CA ARG A 25 -7.49 -12.47 -4.39
C ARG A 25 -6.96 -12.36 -2.97
N ILE A 26 -5.71 -11.92 -2.80
CA ILE A 26 -5.05 -11.82 -1.48
C ILE A 26 -5.82 -10.89 -0.53
N VAL A 27 -6.23 -9.72 -1.00
CA VAL A 27 -6.90 -8.76 -0.11
C VAL A 27 -8.29 -9.23 0.31
N ARG A 28 -9.03 -9.92 -0.56
CA ARG A 28 -10.32 -10.53 -0.22
C ARG A 28 -10.15 -11.70 0.73
N GLU A 29 -9.20 -12.58 0.46
CA GLU A 29 -8.91 -13.71 1.35
C GLU A 29 -8.45 -13.24 2.74
N ALA A 30 -7.64 -12.18 2.82
CA ALA A 30 -7.28 -11.58 4.10
C ALA A 30 -8.51 -11.07 4.87
N GLU A 31 -9.42 -10.39 4.19
CA GLU A 31 -10.68 -9.93 4.79
C GLU A 31 -11.54 -11.11 5.26
N ASP A 32 -11.70 -12.14 4.44
CA ASP A 32 -12.49 -13.33 4.74
C ASP A 32 -11.87 -14.16 5.89
N ALA A 33 -10.55 -14.21 5.94
CA ALA A 33 -9.81 -14.89 7.02
C ALA A 33 -9.81 -14.13 8.35
N GLY A 34 -10.37 -12.91 8.39
CA GLY A 34 -10.52 -12.15 9.63
C GLY A 34 -9.34 -11.23 9.97
N PHE A 35 -8.47 -10.91 9.02
CA PHE A 35 -7.49 -9.84 9.25
C PHE A 35 -8.20 -8.51 9.51
N ASP A 36 -7.62 -7.71 10.41
CA ASP A 36 -8.17 -6.39 10.76
C ASP A 36 -7.73 -5.31 9.78
N SER A 37 -6.54 -5.44 9.18
CA SER A 37 -5.97 -4.41 8.33
C SER A 37 -5.05 -4.99 7.25
N VAL A 38 -4.93 -4.25 6.14
CA VAL A 38 -3.98 -4.54 5.05
C VAL A 38 -3.13 -3.31 4.79
N TRP A 39 -1.83 -3.55 4.59
CA TRP A 39 -0.82 -2.51 4.49
C TRP A 39 0.04 -2.70 3.24
N VAL A 40 0.41 -1.59 2.59
CA VAL A 40 1.40 -1.58 1.52
C VAL A 40 2.53 -0.63 1.85
N MET A 41 3.68 -0.82 1.19
CA MET A 41 4.81 0.10 1.29
C MET A 41 4.59 1.32 0.37
N ASP A 42 5.29 2.41 0.68
CA ASP A 42 5.28 3.64 -0.12
C ASP A 42 6.68 3.92 -0.70
N HIS A 43 7.22 2.95 -1.43
CA HIS A 43 8.50 3.09 -2.12
C HIS A 43 8.28 3.30 -3.61
N PHE A 44 9.18 4.03 -4.28
CA PHE A 44 9.17 4.18 -5.74
C PHE A 44 9.77 2.96 -6.46
N TRP A 45 10.67 2.27 -5.78
CA TRP A 45 11.38 1.10 -6.26
C TRP A 45 11.40 0.04 -5.18
N GLN A 46 11.50 -1.22 -5.58
CA GLN A 46 11.61 -2.31 -4.61
C GLN A 46 12.89 -2.17 -3.78
N ILE A 47 12.82 -2.48 -2.50
CA ILE A 47 13.92 -2.33 -1.56
C ILE A 47 14.75 -3.61 -1.43
N ARG A 48 16.06 -3.44 -1.24
CA ARG A 48 16.95 -4.56 -0.93
C ARG A 48 16.50 -5.30 0.32
N GLY A 49 16.58 -6.62 0.27
CA GLY A 49 16.08 -7.49 1.36
C GLY A 49 14.65 -7.99 1.16
N VAL A 50 13.84 -7.31 0.33
CA VAL A 50 12.51 -7.77 -0.09
C VAL A 50 12.57 -8.28 -1.53
N GLY A 51 13.19 -7.54 -2.44
CA GLY A 51 13.33 -7.92 -3.84
C GLY A 51 14.37 -7.09 -4.57
N ARG A 52 14.40 -7.21 -5.90
CA ARG A 52 15.29 -6.42 -6.75
C ARG A 52 14.64 -5.08 -7.09
N PRO A 53 15.40 -3.99 -7.28
CA PRO A 53 14.86 -2.66 -7.60
C PRO A 53 13.97 -2.62 -8.86
N GLU A 54 14.19 -3.53 -9.80
CA GLU A 54 13.45 -3.61 -11.07
C GLU A 54 12.10 -4.31 -10.92
N GLU A 55 11.84 -4.95 -9.78
CA GLU A 55 10.55 -5.61 -9.54
C GLU A 55 9.42 -4.58 -9.40
N PRO A 56 8.19 -4.93 -9.81
CA PRO A 56 7.05 -4.01 -9.72
C PRO A 56 6.87 -3.43 -8.31
N MET A 57 6.71 -2.11 -8.24
CA MET A 57 6.34 -1.39 -7.04
C MET A 57 5.17 -0.46 -7.37
N LEU A 58 4.00 -0.76 -6.84
CA LEU A 58 2.79 0.02 -7.10
C LEU A 58 2.76 1.29 -6.23
N GLU A 59 2.19 2.36 -6.76
CA GLU A 59 2.00 3.59 -5.99
C GLU A 59 1.00 3.37 -4.85
N GLY A 60 1.37 3.78 -3.64
CA GLY A 60 0.71 3.37 -2.42
C GLY A 60 -0.76 3.76 -2.31
N PHE A 61 -1.11 5.04 -2.47
CA PHE A 61 -2.50 5.49 -2.35
C PHE A 61 -3.39 5.00 -3.49
N THR A 62 -2.88 4.90 -4.71
CA THR A 62 -3.59 4.32 -5.85
C THR A 62 -3.94 2.86 -5.57
N THR A 63 -2.99 2.11 -5.03
CA THR A 63 -3.18 0.70 -4.65
C THR A 63 -4.21 0.56 -3.54
N LEU A 64 -4.12 1.37 -2.49
CA LEU A 64 -5.08 1.36 -1.39
C LEU A 64 -6.49 1.76 -1.82
N GLY A 65 -6.62 2.74 -2.71
CA GLY A 65 -7.93 3.13 -3.28
C GLY A 65 -8.58 1.98 -4.06
N TRP A 66 -7.77 1.26 -4.83
CA TRP A 66 -8.24 0.08 -5.56
C TRP A 66 -8.64 -1.05 -4.60
N MET A 67 -7.85 -1.33 -3.56
CA MET A 67 -8.19 -2.29 -2.52
C MET A 67 -9.46 -1.90 -1.75
N ALA A 68 -9.67 -0.62 -1.49
CA ALA A 68 -10.86 -0.13 -0.80
C ALA A 68 -12.14 -0.46 -1.54
N ALA A 69 -12.12 -0.44 -2.88
CA ALA A 69 -13.26 -0.82 -3.72
C ALA A 69 -13.54 -2.33 -3.71
N LEU A 70 -12.55 -3.15 -3.35
CA LEU A 70 -12.64 -4.62 -3.33
C LEU A 70 -13.03 -5.19 -1.98
N THR A 71 -12.99 -4.39 -0.93
CA THR A 71 -13.16 -4.80 0.48
C THR A 71 -14.23 -3.97 1.17
N LYS A 72 -14.72 -4.46 2.32
CA LYS A 72 -15.78 -3.80 3.09
C LYS A 72 -15.41 -3.54 4.54
N ARG A 73 -14.47 -4.30 5.10
CA ARG A 73 -14.19 -4.32 6.53
C ARG A 73 -12.75 -3.99 6.89
N VAL A 74 -11.77 -4.54 6.19
CA VAL A 74 -10.36 -4.35 6.53
C VAL A 74 -9.96 -2.89 6.45
N GLU A 75 -9.22 -2.43 7.43
CA GLU A 75 -8.58 -1.12 7.41
C GLU A 75 -7.39 -1.11 6.46
N LEU A 76 -7.09 0.03 5.88
CA LEU A 76 -6.13 0.16 4.80
C LEU A 76 -5.14 1.28 5.09
N GLY A 77 -3.85 1.04 4.93
CA GLY A 77 -2.85 2.07 5.20
C GLY A 77 -1.49 1.84 4.55
N LEU A 78 -0.70 2.90 4.54
CA LEU A 78 0.71 2.84 4.19
C LEU A 78 1.53 2.47 5.44
N LEU A 79 2.43 1.50 5.31
CA LEU A 79 3.34 1.11 6.37
C LEU A 79 4.80 1.24 5.90
N VAL A 80 5.33 2.43 5.97
CA VAL A 80 4.71 3.74 6.21
C VAL A 80 4.95 4.65 5.01
N GLY A 81 4.13 5.69 4.86
CA GLY A 81 4.28 6.66 3.77
C GLY A 81 5.49 7.56 3.98
N GLY A 82 6.30 7.77 2.93
CA GLY A 82 7.46 8.66 2.98
C GLY A 82 7.02 10.13 2.97
N VAL A 83 7.17 10.84 4.08
CA VAL A 83 6.70 12.22 4.22
C VAL A 83 7.24 13.16 3.13
N HIS A 84 8.42 12.86 2.59
CA HIS A 84 9.07 13.66 1.53
C HIS A 84 8.57 13.35 0.12
N TYR A 85 7.78 12.29 -0.09
CA TYR A 85 7.38 11.85 -1.43
C TYR A 85 6.23 12.67 -2.03
N ARG A 86 5.51 13.42 -1.20
CA ARG A 86 4.39 14.26 -1.63
C ARG A 86 4.36 15.55 -0.81
N HIS A 87 3.88 16.63 -1.41
CA HIS A 87 3.59 17.85 -0.66
C HIS A 87 2.53 17.61 0.41
N ALA A 88 2.65 18.27 1.57
CA ALA A 88 1.76 18.08 2.71
C ALA A 88 0.25 18.19 2.36
N PRO A 89 -0.21 19.18 1.56
CA PRO A 89 -1.61 19.23 1.12
C PRO A 89 -2.05 17.99 0.34
N LEU A 90 -1.18 17.41 -0.48
CA LEU A 90 -1.50 16.20 -1.24
C LEU A 90 -1.60 14.98 -0.32
N TRP A 91 -0.73 14.88 0.69
CA TRP A 91 -0.82 13.86 1.73
C TRP A 91 -2.19 13.85 2.39
N VAL A 92 -2.61 15.01 2.91
CA VAL A 92 -3.91 15.17 3.58
C VAL A 92 -5.04 14.84 2.61
N LYS A 93 -4.98 15.38 1.39
CA LYS A 93 -6.03 15.17 0.38
C LYS A 93 -6.17 13.70 -0.01
N ALA A 94 -5.07 12.99 -0.24
CA ALA A 94 -5.11 11.58 -0.60
C ALA A 94 -5.64 10.71 0.54
N ALA A 95 -5.15 10.92 1.76
CA ALA A 95 -5.58 10.17 2.94
C ALA A 95 -7.07 10.39 3.25
N THR A 96 -7.54 11.63 3.24
CA THR A 96 -8.96 11.94 3.49
C THR A 96 -9.86 11.42 2.37
N THR A 97 -9.39 11.43 1.13
CA THR A 97 -10.13 10.84 0.01
C THR A 97 -10.27 9.33 0.18
N LEU A 98 -9.19 8.64 0.51
CA LEU A 98 -9.22 7.22 0.80
C LEU A 98 -10.18 6.90 1.95
N ASP A 99 -10.14 7.71 3.03
CA ASP A 99 -10.99 7.52 4.19
C ASP A 99 -12.47 7.64 3.82
N VAL A 100 -12.85 8.68 3.09
CA VAL A 100 -14.24 8.89 2.63
C VAL A 100 -14.68 7.74 1.71
N LEU A 101 -13.88 7.38 0.71
CA LEU A 101 -14.24 6.33 -0.26
C LEU A 101 -14.26 4.93 0.35
N SER A 102 -13.47 4.69 1.39
CA SER A 102 -13.47 3.41 2.10
C SER A 102 -14.52 3.32 3.23
N GLY A 103 -15.22 4.41 3.53
CA GLY A 103 -16.19 4.46 4.63
C GLY A 103 -15.53 4.49 6.01
N GLY A 104 -14.43 5.26 6.17
CA GLY A 104 -13.76 5.45 7.45
C GLY A 104 -12.73 4.36 7.80
N ARG A 105 -12.16 3.68 6.78
CA ARG A 105 -11.22 2.57 6.99
C ARG A 105 -9.74 2.93 6.71
N ALA A 106 -9.44 4.21 6.44
CA ALA A 106 -8.08 4.60 6.12
C ALA A 106 -7.23 4.85 7.37
N TRP A 107 -5.98 4.42 7.29
CA TRP A 107 -4.93 4.78 8.24
C TRP A 107 -3.87 5.64 7.56
N LEU A 108 -3.45 6.69 8.24
CA LEU A 108 -2.33 7.53 7.80
C LEU A 108 -1.09 7.23 8.65
N GLY A 109 -0.25 6.33 8.14
CA GLY A 109 1.09 6.10 8.67
C GLY A 109 2.13 6.88 7.88
N ILE A 110 2.94 7.71 8.54
CA ILE A 110 3.99 8.51 7.91
C ILE A 110 5.34 8.29 8.58
N GLY A 111 6.40 8.37 7.79
CA GLY A 111 7.78 8.25 8.27
C GLY A 111 8.73 9.15 7.48
N ALA A 112 9.95 9.28 8.00
CA ALA A 112 10.96 10.21 7.46
C ALA A 112 11.63 9.75 6.15
N ALA A 113 11.21 8.65 5.55
CA ALA A 113 11.84 8.01 4.39
C ALA A 113 13.34 7.74 4.58
N TRP A 114 13.75 6.50 4.54
CA TRP A 114 15.14 6.08 4.81
C TRP A 114 15.87 5.58 3.56
N ASN A 115 15.14 5.09 2.56
CA ASN A 115 15.74 4.50 1.36
C ASN A 115 16.35 5.59 0.48
N GLN A 116 17.66 5.48 0.22
CA GLN A 116 18.42 6.47 -0.54
C GLN A 116 17.88 6.72 -1.96
N ILE A 117 17.36 5.70 -2.63
CA ILE A 117 16.80 5.85 -3.98
C ILE A 117 15.58 6.78 -3.97
N GLY A 118 14.73 6.69 -2.96
CA GLY A 118 13.60 7.61 -2.79
C GLY A 118 14.01 9.01 -2.34
N ARG A 119 15.14 9.13 -1.64
CA ARG A 119 15.65 10.42 -1.13
C ARG A 119 16.43 11.24 -2.16
N ALA A 120 16.96 10.61 -3.19
CA ALA A 120 17.79 11.29 -4.20
C ALA A 120 17.01 12.25 -5.10
N HIS A 121 15.69 12.28 -5.00
CA HIS A 121 14.80 13.08 -5.85
C HIS A 121 13.98 14.11 -5.05
N VAL A 122 14.38 14.39 -3.84
CA VAL A 122 13.72 15.38 -2.97
C VAL A 122 14.61 16.59 -2.73
#